data_067baa8047f333ee99e0c40647f68d6d
#
_entry.id   067baa8047f333ee99e0c40647f68d6d
#
_cell.length_a   1.000
_cell.length_b   1.000
_cell.length_c   1.000
_cell.angle_alpha   90.00
_cell.angle_beta   90.00
_cell.angle_gamma   90.00
#
_symmetry.space_group_name_H-M   'P 1'
#
loop_
_entity.id
_entity.type
_entity.pdbx_description
1 polymer ?
#
loop_
_entity_poly.entity_id
_entity_poly.type
_entity_poly.pdbx_seq_one_letter_code
_entity_poly.pdbx_strand_id
1 'polypeptide(L)'
;YTNWNIYLIGFYYTFALISTLLLIKKENFLLSARETIYAENISLVAGVLYTTAGSAALMITVLNFLLLNPDPTFWNLTLHLSTTLSLLLDMCLNDMTVNLQDLIFSVVWPFLYVSFIWPIVKEGVRGDWPYFFVETETLSCFFWYIFLFFISVVFFGIFYFSHRGKDKVVAIFHRNKVGAHEPLPENEVESNSFHTTGIHQVL
;
A
#
# COMPACT_ATOMS: atom_id res chain seq x y z
N TYR A 1 13.42 -12.10 -1.18
CA TYR A 1 12.58 -10.90 -1.09
C TYR A 1 11.18 -11.23 -0.58
N THR A 2 10.62 -12.38 -0.95
CA THR A 2 9.27 -12.81 -0.51
C THR A 2 9.12 -12.85 1.01
N ASN A 3 10.04 -13.52 1.72
CA ASN A 3 10.00 -13.59 3.18
C ASN A 3 10.09 -12.20 3.82
N TRP A 4 10.90 -11.31 3.26
CA TRP A 4 11.03 -9.92 3.71
C TRP A 4 9.71 -9.17 3.59
N ASN A 5 8.98 -9.38 2.49
CA ASN A 5 7.68 -8.79 2.29
C ASN A 5 6.60 -9.37 3.22
N ILE A 6 6.66 -10.66 3.56
CA ILE A 6 5.77 -11.28 4.54
C ILE A 6 5.92 -10.60 5.92
N TYR A 7 7.15 -10.29 6.35
CA TYR A 7 7.37 -9.53 7.58
C TYR A 7 6.79 -8.12 7.48
N LEU A 8 6.95 -7.44 6.35
CA LEU A 8 6.36 -6.12 6.13
C LEU A 8 4.84 -6.15 6.24
N ILE A 9 4.18 -7.14 5.63
CA ILE A 9 2.74 -7.36 5.73
C ILE A 9 2.33 -7.64 7.18
N GLY A 10 3.10 -8.46 7.90
CA GLY A 10 2.87 -8.73 9.32
C GLY A 10 2.94 -7.47 10.18
N PHE A 11 3.93 -6.62 9.94
CA PHE A 11 4.01 -5.30 10.60
C PHE A 11 2.82 -4.43 10.24
N TYR A 12 2.46 -4.36 8.96
CA TYR A 12 1.28 -3.61 8.52
C TYR A 12 0.03 -4.04 9.29
N TYR A 13 -0.34 -5.31 9.28
CA TYR A 13 -1.54 -5.78 9.97
C TYR A 13 -1.49 -5.55 11.49
N THR A 14 -0.31 -5.65 12.09
CA THR A 14 -0.14 -5.35 13.51
C THR A 14 -0.42 -3.87 13.80
N PHE A 15 0.15 -2.95 13.03
CA PHE A 15 -0.09 -1.52 13.20
C PHE A 15 -1.53 -1.12 12.84
N ALA A 16 -2.11 -1.72 11.82
CA ALA A 16 -3.51 -1.52 11.44
C ALA A 16 -4.46 -1.95 12.57
N LEU A 17 -4.23 -3.11 13.18
CA LEU A 17 -5.01 -3.57 14.32
C LEU A 17 -4.91 -2.62 15.51
N ILE A 18 -3.70 -2.20 15.89
CA ILE A 18 -3.47 -1.25 16.99
C ILE A 18 -4.17 0.08 16.67
N SER A 19 -4.02 0.60 15.46
CA SER A 19 -4.69 1.83 15.00
C SER A 19 -6.20 1.72 15.15
N THR A 20 -6.79 0.64 14.67
CA THR A 20 -8.25 0.40 14.74
C THR A 20 -8.73 0.37 16.20
N LEU A 21 -8.03 -0.34 17.07
CA LEU A 21 -8.38 -0.39 18.50
C LEU A 21 -8.30 0.97 19.18
N LEU A 22 -7.31 1.78 18.83
CA LEU A 22 -7.16 3.14 19.34
C LEU A 22 -8.25 4.08 18.81
N LEU A 23 -8.63 3.96 17.53
CA LEU A 23 -9.71 4.74 16.95
C LEU A 23 -11.07 4.42 17.58
N ILE A 24 -11.37 3.15 17.86
CA ILE A 24 -12.57 2.73 18.58
C ILE A 24 -12.60 3.36 20.00
N LYS A 25 -11.47 3.40 20.70
CA LYS A 25 -11.37 4.09 21.99
C LYS A 25 -11.58 5.61 21.87
N LYS A 26 -11.06 6.23 20.81
CA LYS A 26 -11.25 7.65 20.53
C LYS A 26 -12.73 7.99 20.33
N GLU A 27 -13.44 7.23 19.51
CA GLU A 27 -14.88 7.40 19.28
C GLU A 27 -15.72 7.29 20.55
N ASN A 28 -15.33 6.42 21.49
CA ASN A 28 -15.98 6.27 22.77
C ASN A 28 -15.54 7.31 23.84
N PHE A 29 -14.82 8.37 23.46
CA PHE A 29 -14.29 9.41 24.35
C PHE A 29 -13.39 8.88 25.49
N LEU A 30 -12.73 7.75 25.28
CA LEU A 30 -11.90 7.09 26.29
C LEU A 30 -10.41 7.47 26.18
N LEU A 31 -10.02 8.30 25.21
CA LEU A 31 -8.64 8.72 25.00
C LEU A 31 -8.42 10.14 25.51
N SER A 32 -7.29 10.36 26.18
CA SER A 32 -6.74 11.69 26.47
C SER A 32 -6.20 12.33 25.17
N ALA A 33 -5.98 13.65 25.20
CA ALA A 33 -5.39 14.40 24.08
C ALA A 33 -4.04 13.81 23.62
N ARG A 34 -3.21 13.36 24.55
CA ARG A 34 -1.91 12.73 24.26
C ARG A 34 -2.07 11.40 23.54
N GLU A 35 -3.00 10.56 23.99
CA GLU A 35 -3.27 9.25 23.36
C GLU A 35 -3.87 9.41 21.96
N THR A 36 -4.62 10.48 21.71
CA THR A 36 -5.12 10.83 20.38
C THR A 36 -3.97 11.08 19.40
N ILE A 37 -2.93 11.83 19.80
CA ILE A 37 -1.75 12.07 18.96
C ILE A 37 -1.02 10.74 18.66
N TYR A 38 -0.91 9.85 19.63
CA TYR A 38 -0.32 8.53 19.39
C TYR A 38 -1.14 7.69 18.42
N ALA A 39 -2.47 7.72 18.51
CA ALA A 39 -3.36 7.00 17.61
C ALA A 39 -3.21 7.49 16.17
N GLU A 40 -3.11 8.80 15.96
CA GLU A 40 -2.89 9.41 14.64
C GLU A 40 -1.52 9.05 14.06
N ASN A 41 -0.45 9.08 14.85
CA ASN A 41 0.88 8.66 14.41
C ASN A 41 0.93 7.16 14.05
N ILE A 42 0.28 6.30 14.81
CA ILE A 42 0.20 4.87 14.51
C ILE A 42 -0.59 4.64 13.22
N SER A 43 -1.67 5.37 13.01
CA SER A 43 -2.45 5.31 11.77
C SER A 43 -1.63 5.75 10.55
N LEU A 44 -0.82 6.81 10.70
CA LEU A 44 0.09 7.25 9.65
C LEU A 44 1.11 6.16 9.29
N VAL A 45 1.74 5.55 10.30
CA VAL A 45 2.68 4.44 10.10
C VAL A 45 2.00 3.26 9.41
N ALA A 46 0.79 2.89 9.85
CA ALA A 46 0.01 1.84 9.21
C ALA A 46 -0.28 2.14 7.73
N GLY A 47 -0.61 3.40 7.39
CA GLY A 47 -0.82 3.83 6.01
C GLY A 47 0.43 3.70 5.13
N VAL A 48 1.58 4.14 5.62
CA VAL A 48 2.87 3.97 4.92
C VAL A 48 3.22 2.50 4.71
N LEU A 49 3.05 1.67 5.75
CA LEU A 49 3.29 0.22 5.67
C LEU A 49 2.32 -0.45 4.69
N TYR A 50 1.05 -0.07 4.69
CA TYR A 50 0.03 -0.54 3.74
C TYR A 50 0.43 -0.28 2.29
N THR A 51 0.77 0.97 1.99
CA THR A 51 1.15 1.40 0.63
C THR A 51 2.41 0.67 0.16
N THR A 52 3.42 0.57 1.04
CA THR A 52 4.69 -0.10 0.75
C THR A 52 4.48 -1.61 0.56
N ALA A 53 3.72 -2.24 1.44
CA ALA A 53 3.43 -3.67 1.36
C ALA A 53 2.60 -4.03 0.12
N GLY A 54 1.58 -3.21 -0.21
CA GLY A 54 0.70 -3.41 -1.35
C GLY A 54 1.44 -3.32 -2.69
N SER A 55 2.22 -2.25 -2.88
CA SER A 55 3.04 -2.09 -4.08
C SER A 55 4.12 -3.16 -4.21
N ALA A 56 4.79 -3.52 -3.11
CA ALA A 56 5.80 -4.57 -3.08
C ALA A 56 5.21 -5.96 -3.36
N ALA A 57 4.04 -6.30 -2.81
CA ALA A 57 3.39 -7.59 -3.05
C ALA A 57 3.02 -7.77 -4.53
N LEU A 58 2.43 -6.74 -5.16
CA LEU A 58 2.15 -6.75 -6.60
C LEU A 58 3.42 -6.95 -7.42
N MET A 59 4.47 -6.17 -7.12
CA MET A 59 5.76 -6.27 -7.81
C MET A 59 6.36 -7.67 -7.68
N ILE A 60 6.43 -8.20 -6.47
CA ILE A 60 7.02 -9.53 -6.21
C ILE A 60 6.25 -10.61 -6.96
N THR A 61 4.92 -10.57 -6.90
CA THR A 61 4.09 -11.58 -7.56
C THR A 61 4.34 -11.57 -9.07
N VAL A 62 4.29 -10.39 -9.70
CA VAL A 62 4.53 -10.30 -11.15
C VAL A 62 5.96 -10.68 -11.52
N LEU A 63 6.97 -10.18 -10.81
CA LEU A 63 8.36 -10.51 -11.11
C LEU A 63 8.68 -11.99 -10.86
N ASN A 64 8.08 -12.61 -9.85
CA ASN A 64 8.24 -14.03 -9.60
C ASN A 64 7.76 -14.87 -10.80
N PHE A 65 6.58 -14.57 -11.33
CA PHE A 65 6.03 -15.31 -12.46
C PHE A 65 6.69 -14.97 -13.81
N LEU A 66 7.17 -13.74 -14.01
CA LEU A 66 7.76 -13.33 -15.27
C LEU A 66 9.26 -13.63 -15.38
N LEU A 67 10.03 -13.43 -14.30
CA LEU A 67 11.48 -13.51 -14.36
C LEU A 67 12.05 -14.80 -13.79
N LEU A 68 11.45 -15.33 -12.75
CA LEU A 68 12.02 -16.48 -12.05
C LEU A 68 11.50 -17.81 -12.62
N ASN A 69 10.47 -17.76 -13.49
CA ASN A 69 9.83 -18.95 -14.08
C ASN A 69 9.82 -20.13 -13.08
N PRO A 70 9.27 -19.92 -11.90
CA PRO A 70 9.31 -20.93 -10.87
C PRO A 70 8.48 -22.12 -11.35
N ASP A 71 8.98 -23.30 -11.10
CA ASP A 71 8.11 -24.48 -11.14
C ASP A 71 6.81 -24.12 -10.42
N PRO A 72 5.64 -24.34 -11.03
CA PRO A 72 4.36 -23.95 -10.44
C PRO A 72 4.02 -24.88 -9.27
N THR A 73 4.93 -24.95 -8.29
CA THR A 73 4.65 -25.67 -7.07
C THR A 73 3.53 -24.97 -6.33
N PHE A 74 2.65 -25.73 -5.73
CA PHE A 74 1.55 -25.23 -4.91
C PHE A 74 2.03 -24.19 -3.86
N TRP A 75 3.19 -24.43 -3.25
CA TRP A 75 3.78 -23.53 -2.26
C TRP A 75 4.16 -22.16 -2.85
N ASN A 76 4.80 -22.15 -4.01
CA ASN A 76 5.22 -20.91 -4.65
C ASN A 76 4.00 -20.07 -5.08
N LEU A 77 3.04 -20.71 -5.71
CA LEU A 77 1.77 -20.07 -6.08
C LEU A 77 1.06 -19.52 -4.83
N THR A 78 0.94 -20.33 -3.78
CA THR A 78 0.26 -19.91 -2.54
C THR A 78 0.95 -18.72 -1.88
N LEU A 79 2.27 -18.74 -1.73
CA LEU A 79 3.01 -17.68 -1.05
C LEU A 79 2.91 -16.33 -1.80
N HIS A 80 3.04 -16.34 -3.11
CA HIS A 80 3.04 -15.10 -3.89
C HIS A 80 1.63 -14.58 -4.14
N LEU A 81 0.69 -15.45 -4.48
CA LEU A 81 -0.67 -15.04 -4.79
C LEU A 81 -1.46 -14.68 -3.53
N SER A 82 -1.32 -15.42 -2.43
CA SER A 82 -2.07 -15.16 -1.20
C SER A 82 -1.73 -13.80 -0.58
N THR A 83 -0.45 -13.41 -0.59
CA THR A 83 -0.02 -12.11 -0.07
C THR A 83 -0.63 -10.95 -0.87
N THR A 84 -0.64 -11.06 -2.19
CA THR A 84 -1.25 -10.05 -3.06
C THR A 84 -2.77 -10.04 -2.92
N LEU A 85 -3.42 -11.20 -2.92
CA LEU A 85 -4.88 -11.29 -2.76
C LEU A 85 -5.34 -10.76 -1.41
N SER A 86 -4.62 -11.04 -0.32
CA SER A 86 -4.96 -10.53 1.00
C SER A 86 -4.93 -8.99 1.04
N LEU A 87 -3.92 -8.36 0.43
CA LEU A 87 -3.81 -6.91 0.38
C LEU A 87 -4.82 -6.26 -0.58
N LEU A 88 -5.16 -6.92 -1.69
CA LEU A 88 -6.23 -6.45 -2.58
C LEU A 88 -7.60 -6.55 -1.90
N LEU A 89 -7.86 -7.63 -1.18
CA LEU A 89 -9.08 -7.77 -0.38
C LEU A 89 -9.15 -6.70 0.70
N ASP A 90 -8.06 -6.51 1.42
CA ASP A 90 -7.94 -5.48 2.43
C ASP A 90 -8.14 -4.07 1.83
N MET A 91 -7.61 -3.80 0.63
CA MET A 91 -7.88 -2.56 -0.10
C MET A 91 -9.38 -2.32 -0.32
N CYS A 92 -10.15 -3.35 -0.57
CA CYS A 92 -11.60 -3.23 -0.74
C CYS A 92 -12.34 -2.96 0.58
N LEU A 93 -11.80 -3.40 1.70
CA LEU A 93 -12.45 -3.38 3.02
C LEU A 93 -12.02 -2.22 3.90
N ASN A 94 -10.84 -1.63 3.68
CA ASN A 94 -10.31 -0.55 4.50
C ASN A 94 -10.56 0.83 3.87
N ASP A 95 -10.51 1.87 4.71
CA ASP A 95 -10.62 3.29 4.33
C ASP A 95 -9.25 4.00 4.39
N MET A 96 -8.14 3.26 4.41
CA MET A 96 -6.82 3.86 4.39
C MET A 96 -6.59 4.64 3.09
N THR A 97 -5.92 5.78 3.20
CA THR A 97 -5.56 6.60 2.04
C THR A 97 -4.15 6.30 1.58
N VAL A 98 -3.95 6.20 0.27
CA VAL A 98 -2.63 6.08 -0.33
C VAL A 98 -2.19 7.46 -0.80
N ASN A 99 -1.06 7.95 -0.29
CA ASN A 99 -0.53 9.26 -0.62
C ASN A 99 0.63 9.16 -1.63
N LEU A 100 0.77 10.16 -2.49
CA LEU A 100 1.88 10.16 -3.46
C LEU A 100 3.26 10.23 -2.77
N GLN A 101 3.32 10.81 -1.57
CA GLN A 101 4.54 10.88 -0.76
C GLN A 101 5.04 9.49 -0.32
N ASP A 102 4.15 8.51 -0.23
CA ASP A 102 4.49 7.13 0.17
C ASP A 102 5.32 6.40 -0.90
N LEU A 103 5.41 6.98 -2.12
CA LEU A 103 6.27 6.47 -3.20
C LEU A 103 7.71 6.26 -2.72
N ILE A 104 8.23 7.19 -1.89
CA ILE A 104 9.61 7.09 -1.42
C ILE A 104 9.85 5.80 -0.65
N PHE A 105 8.91 5.38 0.20
CA PHE A 105 9.03 4.16 0.99
C PHE A 105 8.92 2.91 0.10
N SER A 106 8.02 2.94 -0.88
CA SER A 106 7.86 1.85 -1.85
C SER A 106 9.09 1.64 -2.72
N VAL A 107 9.84 2.71 -3.03
CA VAL A 107 11.10 2.65 -3.77
C VAL A 107 12.27 2.26 -2.87
N VAL A 108 12.36 2.83 -1.67
CA VAL A 108 13.46 2.56 -0.73
C VAL A 108 13.42 1.11 -0.22
N TRP A 109 12.24 0.52 -0.06
CA TRP A 109 12.08 -0.83 0.49
C TRP A 109 12.86 -1.93 -0.25
N PRO A 110 12.77 -2.08 -1.60
CA PRO A 110 13.59 -3.05 -2.32
C PRO A 110 15.09 -2.74 -2.25
N PHE A 111 15.50 -1.47 -2.16
CA PHE A 111 16.91 -1.12 -1.98
C PHE A 111 17.43 -1.52 -0.59
N LEU A 112 16.65 -1.32 0.46
CA LEU A 112 16.98 -1.82 1.79
C LEU A 112 17.17 -3.33 1.77
N TYR A 113 16.27 -4.05 1.11
CA TYR A 113 16.39 -5.49 0.96
C TYR A 113 17.70 -5.91 0.31
N VAL A 114 18.06 -5.31 -0.82
CA VAL A 114 19.29 -5.61 -1.52
C VAL A 114 20.51 -5.27 -0.65
N SER A 115 20.48 -4.12 0.04
CA SER A 115 21.56 -3.68 0.94
C SER A 115 21.78 -4.65 2.10
N PHE A 116 20.71 -5.26 2.62
CA PHE A 116 20.83 -6.28 3.69
C PHE A 116 21.24 -7.64 3.14
N ILE A 117 20.73 -8.04 1.99
CA ILE A 117 21.03 -9.35 1.42
C ILE A 117 22.47 -9.49 1.03
N TRP A 118 23.07 -8.43 0.49
CA TRP A 118 24.45 -8.47 0.09
C TRP A 118 25.38 -8.87 1.24
N PRO A 119 25.52 -8.13 2.35
CA PRO A 119 26.47 -8.50 3.39
C PRO A 119 26.06 -9.75 4.18
N ILE A 120 24.78 -9.99 4.36
CA ILE A 120 24.30 -11.06 5.25
C ILE A 120 24.20 -12.40 4.52
N VAL A 121 23.62 -12.44 3.35
CA VAL A 121 23.34 -13.69 2.64
C VAL A 121 24.54 -14.13 1.82
N LYS A 122 25.15 -13.22 1.04
CA LYS A 122 26.30 -13.58 0.23
C LYS A 122 27.54 -13.83 1.08
N GLU A 123 27.90 -12.87 1.94
CA GLU A 123 29.16 -12.92 2.68
C GLU A 123 29.06 -13.74 3.98
N GLY A 124 27.85 -13.81 4.57
CA GLY A 124 27.70 -14.42 5.89
C GLY A 124 27.11 -15.83 5.93
N VAL A 125 26.25 -16.24 5.00
CA VAL A 125 25.45 -17.45 5.15
C VAL A 125 25.56 -18.44 3.98
N ARG A 126 25.49 -17.98 2.72
CA ARG A 126 25.37 -18.86 1.55
C ARG A 126 26.56 -18.84 0.58
N GLY A 127 27.33 -17.77 0.54
CA GLY A 127 28.36 -17.56 -0.48
C GLY A 127 27.83 -17.24 -1.89
N ASP A 128 26.54 -17.51 -2.15
CA ASP A 128 25.90 -17.33 -3.45
C ASP A 128 24.83 -16.26 -3.42
N TRP A 129 24.65 -15.58 -4.57
CA TRP A 129 23.55 -14.63 -4.74
C TRP A 129 22.20 -15.36 -4.84
N PRO A 130 21.18 -14.91 -4.12
CA PRO A 130 19.85 -15.55 -4.18
C PRO A 130 19.15 -15.34 -5.53
N TYR A 131 19.58 -14.34 -6.31
CA TYR A 131 19.04 -14.03 -7.63
C TYR A 131 20.15 -13.56 -8.55
N PHE A 132 20.14 -14.02 -9.80
CA PHE A 132 21.15 -13.65 -10.82
C PHE A 132 21.19 -12.15 -11.11
N PHE A 133 20.08 -11.44 -10.95
CA PHE A 133 19.98 -10.01 -11.25
C PHE A 133 20.52 -9.10 -10.13
N VAL A 134 20.85 -9.62 -8.96
CA VAL A 134 21.53 -8.85 -7.89
C VAL A 134 23.02 -9.14 -7.80
N GLU A 135 23.53 -10.00 -8.68
CA GLU A 135 24.96 -10.35 -8.75
C GLU A 135 25.80 -9.14 -9.16
N THR A 136 26.63 -8.65 -8.22
CA THR A 136 27.43 -7.41 -8.42
C THR A 136 28.69 -7.60 -9.22
N GLU A 137 29.06 -8.84 -9.55
CA GLU A 137 30.29 -9.16 -10.28
C GLU A 137 30.19 -8.85 -11.78
N THR A 138 28.97 -8.58 -12.25
CA THR A 138 28.71 -8.27 -13.66
C THR A 138 28.20 -6.84 -13.83
N LEU A 139 28.55 -6.19 -14.93
CA LEU A 139 28.06 -4.85 -15.28
C LEU A 139 26.52 -4.81 -15.42
N SER A 140 25.92 -5.96 -15.68
CA SER A 140 24.46 -6.09 -15.81
C SER A 140 23.70 -5.74 -14.53
N CYS A 141 24.33 -5.84 -13.35
CA CYS A 141 23.68 -5.49 -12.08
C CYS A 141 23.23 -4.03 -12.06
N PHE A 142 23.99 -3.12 -12.65
CA PHE A 142 23.62 -1.70 -12.71
C PHE A 142 22.30 -1.49 -13.46
N PHE A 143 22.09 -2.17 -14.58
CA PHE A 143 20.84 -2.10 -15.33
C PHE A 143 19.68 -2.73 -14.56
N TRP A 144 19.93 -3.80 -13.81
CA TRP A 144 18.93 -4.44 -12.97
C TRP A 144 18.51 -3.54 -11.80
N TYR A 145 19.41 -2.82 -11.18
CA TYR A 145 19.07 -1.86 -10.12
C TYR A 145 18.24 -0.68 -10.65
N ILE A 146 18.59 -0.16 -11.82
CA ILE A 146 17.77 0.86 -12.50
C ILE A 146 16.39 0.29 -12.83
N PHE A 147 16.34 -0.92 -13.36
CA PHE A 147 15.06 -1.60 -13.64
C PHE A 147 14.21 -1.78 -12.37
N LEU A 148 14.79 -2.24 -11.27
CA LEU A 148 14.09 -2.40 -9.99
C LEU A 148 13.55 -1.06 -9.47
N PHE A 149 14.28 0.03 -9.67
CA PHE A 149 13.78 1.37 -9.35
C PHE A 149 12.54 1.70 -10.15
N PHE A 150 12.61 1.64 -11.47
CA PHE A 150 11.49 1.99 -12.34
C PHE A 150 10.29 1.08 -12.13
N ILE A 151 10.50 -0.22 -11.99
CA ILE A 151 9.42 -1.16 -11.79
C ILE A 151 8.72 -0.93 -10.43
N SER A 152 9.45 -0.53 -9.38
CA SER A 152 8.86 -0.14 -8.10
C SER A 152 7.94 1.07 -8.24
N VAL A 153 8.36 2.08 -9.01
CA VAL A 153 7.52 3.26 -9.32
C VAL A 153 6.24 2.86 -10.07
N VAL A 154 6.38 1.97 -11.05
CA VAL A 154 5.22 1.46 -11.83
C VAL A 154 4.22 0.73 -10.93
N PHE A 155 4.69 -0.18 -10.07
CA PHE A 155 3.79 -0.94 -9.19
C PHE A 155 3.18 -0.08 -8.08
N PHE A 156 3.90 0.90 -7.56
CA PHE A 156 3.31 1.93 -6.72
C PHE A 156 2.20 2.68 -7.47
N GLY A 157 2.45 3.10 -8.70
CA GLY A 157 1.45 3.77 -9.54
C GLY A 157 0.19 2.92 -9.75
N ILE A 158 0.35 1.63 -10.08
CA ILE A 158 -0.77 0.69 -10.22
C ILE A 158 -1.57 0.62 -8.92
N PHE A 159 -0.90 0.45 -7.78
CA PHE A 159 -1.56 0.39 -6.48
C PHE A 159 -2.27 1.69 -6.11
N TYR A 160 -1.62 2.84 -6.31
CA TYR A 160 -2.16 4.17 -6.09
C TYR A 160 -3.42 4.44 -6.93
N PHE A 161 -3.38 4.19 -8.22
CA PHE A 161 -4.53 4.40 -9.10
C PHE A 161 -5.67 3.42 -8.84
N SER A 162 -5.38 2.19 -8.48
CA SER A 162 -6.38 1.20 -8.06
C SER A 162 -7.13 1.70 -6.82
N HIS A 163 -6.40 2.24 -5.84
CA HIS A 163 -6.98 2.81 -4.64
C HIS A 163 -7.85 4.03 -4.95
N ARG A 164 -7.36 4.95 -5.78
CA ARG A 164 -8.15 6.11 -6.24
C ARG A 164 -9.40 5.70 -7.03
N GLY A 165 -9.32 4.62 -7.78
CA GLY A 165 -10.48 4.02 -8.46
C GLY A 165 -11.53 3.54 -7.47
N LYS A 166 -11.11 2.81 -6.43
CA LYS A 166 -11.99 2.37 -5.33
C LYS A 166 -12.73 3.56 -4.71
N ASP A 167 -12.01 4.62 -4.32
CA ASP A 167 -12.59 5.79 -3.65
C ASP A 167 -13.67 6.44 -4.51
N LYS A 168 -13.44 6.56 -5.83
CA LYS A 168 -14.45 7.08 -6.76
C LYS A 168 -15.69 6.20 -6.83
N VAL A 169 -15.50 4.88 -6.89
CA VAL A 169 -16.62 3.92 -6.93
C VAL A 169 -17.46 4.03 -5.65
N VAL A 170 -16.81 4.03 -4.49
CA VAL A 170 -17.49 4.19 -3.18
C VAL A 170 -18.25 5.51 -3.12
N ALA A 171 -17.66 6.62 -3.56
CA ALA A 171 -18.32 7.93 -3.58
C ALA A 171 -19.58 7.94 -4.48
N ILE A 172 -19.54 7.27 -5.64
CA ILE A 172 -20.70 7.14 -6.53
C ILE A 172 -21.82 6.34 -5.85
N PHE A 173 -21.49 5.22 -5.18
CA PHE A 173 -22.48 4.42 -4.46
C PHE A 173 -23.15 5.20 -3.32
N HIS A 174 -22.37 5.95 -2.55
CA HIS A 174 -22.91 6.79 -1.49
C HIS A 174 -23.85 7.88 -2.03
N ARG A 175 -23.45 8.55 -3.10
CA ARG A 175 -24.27 9.59 -3.75
C ARG A 175 -25.62 9.05 -4.24
N ASN A 176 -25.59 7.89 -4.88
CA ASN A 176 -26.83 7.26 -5.38
C ASN A 176 -27.77 6.82 -4.24
N LYS A 177 -27.22 6.38 -3.11
CA LYS A 177 -28.01 5.99 -1.94
C LYS A 177 -28.68 7.19 -1.27
N VAL A 178 -27.98 8.31 -1.14
CA VAL A 178 -28.54 9.55 -0.55
C VAL A 178 -29.62 10.13 -1.48
N GLY A 179 -29.37 10.22 -2.78
CA GLY A 179 -30.34 10.74 -3.76
C GLY A 179 -31.60 9.89 -3.92
N ALA A 180 -31.55 8.60 -3.55
CA ALA A 180 -32.72 7.71 -3.57
C ALA A 180 -33.63 7.87 -2.33
N HIS A 181 -33.18 8.53 -1.27
CA HIS A 181 -33.91 8.69 -0.01
C HIS A 181 -34.50 10.10 0.23
N GLU A 182 -34.09 11.10 -0.54
CA GLU A 182 -34.74 12.41 -0.48
C GLU A 182 -35.70 12.54 -1.67
N PRO A 183 -37.02 12.46 -1.44
CA PRO A 183 -37.98 13.04 -2.39
C PRO A 183 -37.68 14.53 -2.45
N LEU A 184 -37.25 15.03 -3.61
CA LEU A 184 -37.04 16.45 -3.84
C LEU A 184 -38.25 17.22 -3.31
N PRO A 185 -38.09 18.19 -2.39
CA PRO A 185 -39.18 19.09 -2.04
C PRO A 185 -39.55 19.83 -3.33
N GLU A 186 -40.78 19.66 -3.75
CA GLU A 186 -41.39 20.19 -4.99
C GLU A 186 -41.31 21.72 -5.12
N ASN A 187 -40.78 22.45 -4.14
CA ASN A 187 -40.87 23.89 -4.03
C ASN A 187 -39.53 24.67 -4.06
N GLU A 188 -38.38 24.04 -4.39
CA GLU A 188 -37.11 24.80 -4.53
C GLU A 188 -36.50 24.74 -5.94
N VAL A 189 -37.34 24.88 -6.99
CA VAL A 189 -36.84 25.03 -8.38
C VAL A 189 -36.52 26.52 -8.71
N GLU A 190 -36.79 27.48 -7.82
CA GLU A 190 -36.43 28.89 -8.04
C GLU A 190 -35.55 29.41 -6.93
N SER A 191 -34.31 29.57 -7.19
CA SER A 191 -33.31 30.38 -6.46
C SER A 191 -32.09 29.57 -5.98
N ASN A 192 -31.17 29.27 -6.87
CA ASN A 192 -29.74 29.33 -6.55
C ASN A 192 -28.86 29.26 -7.81
N SER A 193 -28.98 30.30 -8.61
CA SER A 193 -27.84 30.80 -9.40
C SER A 193 -26.92 31.56 -8.43
N PHE A 194 -25.64 31.25 -8.48
CA PHE A 194 -24.54 31.97 -7.82
C PHE A 194 -24.36 31.78 -6.31
N HIS A 195 -23.50 30.86 -5.93
CA HIS A 195 -22.35 31.18 -5.08
C HIS A 195 -21.33 30.02 -5.11
N THR A 196 -20.44 30.10 -6.09
CA THR A 196 -19.12 29.44 -6.02
C THR A 196 -18.28 30.21 -5.03
N THR A 197 -18.11 29.72 -3.84
CA THR A 197 -17.07 30.21 -2.92
C THR A 197 -16.21 29.06 -2.42
N GLY A 198 -14.94 29.21 -2.71
CA GLY A 198 -13.87 28.29 -2.51
C GLY A 198 -13.74 27.78 -1.07
N ILE A 199 -13.46 26.48 -0.99
CA ILE A 199 -12.93 25.88 0.24
C ILE A 199 -11.41 25.96 0.13
N HIS A 200 -10.85 26.87 0.89
CA HIS A 200 -9.41 26.94 1.16
C HIS A 200 -8.99 25.64 1.91
N GLN A 201 -8.05 24.95 1.31
CA GLN A 201 -7.23 23.97 1.98
C GLN A 201 -6.47 24.64 3.13
N VAL A 202 -6.54 24.04 4.31
CA VAL A 202 -5.57 24.27 5.39
C VAL A 202 -4.69 23.01 5.47
N LEU A 203 -3.39 23.25 5.38
CA LEU A 203 -2.24 22.35 5.45
C LEU A 203 -2.27 21.37 6.65
#